data_ac8b90b1dfe2c624588c63f6f0d96a64
#
_entry.id   ac8b90b1dfe2c624588c63f6f0d96a64
#
_cell.length_a   1.000
_cell.length_b   1.000
_cell.length_c   1.000
_cell.angle_alpha   90.00
_cell.angle_beta   90.00
_cell.angle_gamma   90.00
#
_symmetry.space_group_name_H-M   'P 1'
#
loop_
_entity.id
_entity.type
_entity.pdbx_description
1 polymer ?
#
loop_
_entity_poly.entity_id
_entity_poly.type
_entity_poly.pdbx_seq_one_letter_code
_entity_poly.pdbx_strand_id
1 'polypeptide(L)'
;MKMSGNKAMSQAVVFVVDDEPVLLELAEVILAPLGCDIRTFRDPEVALREFPVLRPAVVVTDYAMGRMSGMDLIRECRRINPAQKLVLVSGTVDEHVFADAAVKPDRFLSKPYQLQELIGCVSELIAAK
;
A
#
# COMPACT_ATOMS: atom_id res chain seq x y z
N MET A 1 -7.98 13.26 26.61
CA MET A 1 -7.80 12.86 26.13
C MET A 1 -7.88 12.29 25.43
N LYS A 2 -8.10 12.33 25.17
CA LYS A 2 -8.17 11.77 24.49
C LYS A 2 -8.31 11.05 23.88
N MET A 3 -8.74 11.14 23.24
CA MET A 3 -8.96 10.29 22.70
C MET A 3 -8.53 9.16 22.32
N SER A 4 -8.82 8.44 22.76
CA SER A 4 -7.97 7.28 22.60
C SER A 4 -8.59 6.20 21.74
N GLY A 5 -9.85 6.19 21.54
CA GLY A 5 -10.52 5.23 20.66
C GLY A 5 -10.06 5.30 19.23
N ASN A 6 -9.63 6.46 18.78
CA ASN A 6 -9.17 6.65 17.42
C ASN A 6 -7.68 6.42 17.24
N LYS A 7 -6.98 6.21 18.32
CA LYS A 7 -5.52 6.19 18.24
C LYS A 7 -4.99 4.95 17.53
N ALA A 8 -5.68 3.82 17.64
CA ALA A 8 -5.20 2.60 16.98
C ALA A 8 -5.09 2.81 15.47
N MET A 9 -6.14 3.33 14.84
CA MET A 9 -6.11 3.58 13.41
C MET A 9 -5.26 4.78 13.05
N SER A 10 -5.31 5.86 13.85
CA SER A 10 -4.53 7.05 13.54
C SER A 10 -3.04 6.82 13.68
N GLN A 11 -2.63 5.77 14.39
CA GLN A 11 -1.20 5.43 14.49
C GLN A 11 -0.77 4.42 13.45
N ALA A 12 -1.69 3.82 12.74
CA ALA A 12 -1.35 2.90 11.68
C ALA A 12 -0.65 3.66 10.56
N VAL A 13 0.48 3.13 10.12
CA VAL A 13 1.23 3.72 9.01
C VAL A 13 0.81 3.00 7.74
N VAL A 14 0.53 3.77 6.69
CA VAL A 14 0.21 3.23 5.38
C VAL A 14 1.21 3.77 4.39
N PHE A 15 1.89 2.87 3.69
CA PHE A 15 2.80 3.25 2.62
C PHE A 15 2.03 3.31 1.31
N VAL A 16 2.27 4.35 0.53
CA VAL A 16 1.78 4.43 -0.85
C VAL A 16 2.98 4.68 -1.74
N VAL A 17 3.21 3.76 -2.68
CA VAL A 17 4.40 3.79 -3.53
C VAL A 17 3.98 3.89 -4.99
N ASP A 18 4.41 4.96 -5.67
CA ASP A 18 4.04 5.23 -7.05
C ASP A 18 5.02 6.28 -7.57
N ASP A 19 5.57 6.09 -8.77
CA ASP A 19 6.55 7.03 -9.29
C ASP A 19 5.91 8.30 -9.85
N GLU A 20 4.59 8.41 -9.87
CA GLU A 20 3.88 9.60 -10.32
C GLU A 20 3.44 10.46 -9.13
N PRO A 21 4.02 11.65 -8.94
CA PRO A 21 3.72 12.47 -7.76
C PRO A 21 2.26 12.85 -7.62
N VAL A 22 1.57 13.08 -8.75
CA VAL A 22 0.16 13.46 -8.72
C VAL A 22 -0.68 12.35 -8.11
N LEU A 23 -0.36 11.09 -8.45
CA LEU A 23 -1.10 9.96 -7.90
C LEU A 23 -0.84 9.77 -6.41
N LEU A 24 0.36 10.08 -5.95
CA LEU A 24 0.67 10.04 -4.52
C LEU A 24 -0.13 11.09 -3.76
N GLU A 25 -0.21 12.31 -4.31
CA GLU A 25 -1.00 13.37 -3.68
C GLU A 25 -2.47 12.98 -3.62
N LEU A 26 -2.97 12.40 -4.70
CA LEU A 26 -4.36 11.98 -4.75
C LEU A 26 -4.64 10.90 -3.71
N ALA A 27 -3.74 9.93 -3.58
CA ALA A 27 -3.90 8.86 -2.59
C ALA A 27 -3.94 9.43 -1.18
N GLU A 28 -3.11 10.43 -0.88
CA GLU A 28 -3.13 11.08 0.42
C GLU A 28 -4.49 11.70 0.72
N VAL A 29 -5.05 12.40 -0.27
CA VAL A 29 -6.37 13.03 -0.11
C VAL A 29 -7.44 11.97 0.10
N ILE A 30 -7.41 10.91 -0.71
CA ILE A 30 -8.40 9.84 -0.64
C ILE A 30 -8.36 9.15 0.72
N LEU A 31 -7.17 8.89 1.25
CA LEU A 31 -7.02 8.11 2.47
C LEU A 31 -7.05 8.95 3.75
N ALA A 32 -7.01 10.28 3.61
CA ALA A 32 -7.01 11.17 4.78
C ALA A 32 -8.15 10.89 5.75
N PRO A 33 -9.38 10.59 5.30
CA PRO A 33 -10.48 10.35 6.25
C PRO A 33 -10.25 9.16 7.19
N LEU A 34 -9.33 8.25 6.85
CA LEU A 34 -9.04 7.10 7.71
C LEU A 34 -8.25 7.49 8.96
N GLY A 35 -7.62 8.67 8.97
CA GLY A 35 -6.84 9.12 10.12
C GLY A 35 -5.52 8.42 10.31
N CYS A 36 -5.06 7.68 9.30
CA CYS A 36 -3.77 6.99 9.35
C CYS A 36 -2.62 7.93 9.06
N ASP A 37 -1.42 7.48 9.38
CA ASP A 37 -0.19 8.15 9.00
C ASP A 37 0.20 7.67 7.60
N ILE A 38 -0.06 8.47 6.60
CA ILE A 38 0.19 8.12 5.20
C ILE A 38 1.61 8.56 4.83
N ARG A 39 2.42 7.61 4.38
CA ARG A 39 3.78 7.89 3.94
C ARG A 39 3.88 7.54 2.46
N THR A 40 4.25 8.53 1.65
CA THR A 40 4.30 8.35 0.20
C THR A 40 5.74 8.24 -0.27
N PHE A 41 5.97 7.40 -1.27
CA PHE A 41 7.30 7.16 -1.83
C PHE A 41 7.20 7.11 -3.34
N ARG A 42 8.06 7.88 -4.01
CA ARG A 42 8.19 7.80 -5.46
C ARG A 42 9.13 6.68 -5.89
N ASP A 43 9.99 6.23 -4.98
CA ASP A 43 11.02 5.23 -5.26
C ASP A 43 10.78 4.02 -4.37
N PRO A 44 10.49 2.86 -4.97
CA PRO A 44 10.24 1.65 -4.17
C PRO A 44 11.45 1.23 -3.33
N GLU A 45 12.67 1.55 -3.75
CA GLU A 45 13.85 1.21 -2.97
C GLU A 45 13.91 2.02 -1.68
N VAL A 46 13.46 3.28 -1.73
CA VAL A 46 13.37 4.09 -0.51
C VAL A 46 12.29 3.55 0.42
N ALA A 47 11.15 3.18 -0.16
CA ALA A 47 10.08 2.57 0.65
C ALA A 47 10.57 1.31 1.34
N LEU A 48 11.32 0.48 0.63
CA LEU A 48 11.83 -0.76 1.19
C LEU A 48 12.84 -0.50 2.30
N ARG A 49 13.66 0.55 2.15
CA ARG A 49 14.61 0.92 3.19
C ARG A 49 13.92 1.37 4.47
N GLU A 50 12.80 2.10 4.32
CA GLU A 50 12.04 2.59 5.48
C GLU A 50 11.13 1.53 6.08
N PHE A 51 10.86 0.47 5.34
CA PHE A 51 9.88 -0.54 5.71
C PHE A 51 10.13 -1.15 7.10
N PRO A 52 11.33 -1.66 7.41
CA PRO A 52 11.54 -2.27 8.71
C PRO A 52 11.53 -1.27 9.87
N VAL A 53 11.77 0.03 9.57
CA VAL A 53 11.77 1.07 10.58
C VAL A 53 10.36 1.52 10.91
N LEU A 54 9.56 1.79 9.87
CA LEU A 54 8.22 2.37 10.04
C LEU A 54 7.13 1.32 10.23
N ARG A 55 7.36 0.10 9.78
CA ARG A 55 6.45 -1.04 9.99
C ARG A 55 5.02 -0.70 9.59
N PRO A 56 4.76 -0.44 8.29
CA PRO A 56 3.42 -0.06 7.88
C PRO A 56 2.42 -1.20 8.09
N ALA A 57 1.19 -0.83 8.43
CA ALA A 57 0.10 -1.80 8.51
C ALA A 57 -0.28 -2.29 7.11
N VAL A 58 -0.23 -1.40 6.12
CA VAL A 58 -0.59 -1.71 4.73
C VAL A 58 0.40 -1.03 3.81
N VAL A 59 0.81 -1.72 2.76
CA VAL A 59 1.60 -1.14 1.67
C VAL A 59 0.75 -1.18 0.40
N VAL A 60 0.51 -0.01 -0.20
CA VAL A 60 -0.17 0.12 -1.48
C VAL A 60 0.89 0.48 -2.50
N THR A 61 1.06 -0.32 -3.53
CA THR A 61 2.10 -0.05 -4.53
C THR A 61 1.58 -0.19 -5.93
N ASP A 62 2.02 0.72 -6.81
CA ASP A 62 1.82 0.58 -8.24
C ASP A 62 2.70 -0.55 -8.76
N TYR A 63 2.31 -1.16 -9.87
CA TYR A 63 3.06 -2.26 -10.47
C TYR A 63 4.27 -1.75 -11.24
N ALA A 64 4.06 -0.77 -12.14
CA ALA A 64 5.09 -0.32 -13.08
C ALA A 64 5.80 0.92 -12.54
N MET A 65 7.02 0.74 -12.04
CA MET A 65 7.76 1.83 -11.39
C MET A 65 9.25 1.84 -11.77
N GLY A 66 9.57 1.48 -12.99
CA GLY A 66 10.97 1.50 -13.41
C GLY A 66 11.72 0.24 -13.03
N ARG A 67 12.84 0.37 -12.30
CA ARG A 67 13.73 -0.78 -12.07
C ARG A 67 13.12 -1.85 -11.16
N MET A 68 12.43 -1.44 -10.12
CA MET A 68 11.78 -2.37 -9.20
C MET A 68 10.28 -2.29 -9.44
N SER A 69 9.65 -3.41 -9.77
CA SER A 69 8.20 -3.43 -9.96
C SER A 69 7.49 -3.55 -8.62
N GLY A 70 6.17 -3.31 -8.65
CA GLY A 70 5.37 -3.49 -7.45
C GLY A 70 5.43 -4.92 -6.91
N MET A 71 5.48 -5.91 -7.81
CA MET A 71 5.59 -7.30 -7.38
C MET A 71 6.95 -7.58 -6.73
N ASP A 72 8.02 -6.95 -7.23
CA ASP A 72 9.33 -7.07 -6.60
C ASP A 72 9.28 -6.51 -5.18
N LEU A 73 8.66 -5.35 -5.01
CA LEU A 73 8.52 -4.73 -3.69
C LEU A 73 7.70 -5.62 -2.75
N ILE A 74 6.59 -6.17 -3.26
CA ILE A 74 5.75 -7.07 -2.47
C ILE A 74 6.54 -8.27 -1.98
N ARG A 75 7.32 -8.89 -2.86
CA ARG A 75 8.13 -10.04 -2.47
C ARG A 75 9.11 -9.69 -1.36
N GLU A 76 9.77 -8.54 -1.48
CA GLU A 76 10.73 -8.12 -0.46
C GLU A 76 10.05 -7.80 0.86
N CYS A 77 8.91 -7.13 0.83
CA CYS A 77 8.17 -6.84 2.06
C CYS A 77 7.74 -8.12 2.76
N ARG A 78 7.25 -9.11 2.00
CA ARG A 78 6.82 -10.39 2.57
C ARG A 78 8.00 -11.21 3.06
N ARG A 79 9.17 -11.05 2.45
CA ARG A 79 10.37 -11.69 2.95
C ARG A 79 10.72 -11.17 4.34
N ILE A 80 10.59 -9.86 4.55
CA ILE A 80 10.90 -9.23 5.82
C ILE A 80 9.78 -9.49 6.85
N ASN A 81 8.52 -9.39 6.41
CA ASN A 81 7.36 -9.60 7.28
C ASN A 81 6.35 -10.46 6.54
N PRO A 82 6.32 -11.78 6.80
CA PRO A 82 5.40 -12.67 6.08
C PRO A 82 3.92 -12.35 6.23
N ALA A 83 3.54 -11.62 7.29
CA ALA A 83 2.15 -11.26 7.53
C ALA A 83 1.76 -9.90 6.95
N GLN A 84 2.66 -9.25 6.20
CA GLN A 84 2.41 -7.90 5.68
C GLN A 84 1.19 -7.86 4.77
N LYS A 85 0.34 -6.85 4.97
CA LYS A 85 -0.81 -6.60 4.11
C LYS A 85 -0.39 -5.73 2.95
N LEU A 86 -0.77 -6.14 1.75
CA LEU A 86 -0.26 -5.54 0.51
C LEU A 86 -1.38 -5.36 -0.50
N VAL A 87 -1.40 -4.19 -1.14
CA VAL A 87 -2.33 -3.86 -2.22
C VAL A 87 -1.51 -3.53 -3.45
N LEU A 88 -1.82 -4.19 -4.56
CA LEU A 88 -1.18 -3.90 -5.85
C LEU A 88 -2.15 -3.12 -6.72
N VAL A 89 -1.67 -2.05 -7.34
CA VAL A 89 -2.48 -1.20 -8.21
C VAL A 89 -1.81 -1.17 -9.58
N SER A 90 -2.59 -1.31 -10.66
CA SER A 90 -2.02 -1.29 -11.99
C SER A 90 -3.02 -0.82 -13.03
N GLY A 91 -2.53 -0.02 -14.00
CA GLY A 91 -3.29 0.34 -15.19
C GLY A 91 -2.84 -0.39 -16.44
N THR A 92 -1.78 -1.21 -16.34
CA THR A 92 -1.17 -1.84 -17.50
C THR A 92 -1.25 -3.36 -17.51
N VAL A 93 -1.42 -3.97 -16.32
CA VAL A 93 -1.52 -5.42 -16.22
C VAL A 93 -2.75 -5.75 -15.40
N ASP A 94 -3.21 -6.99 -15.52
CA ASP A 94 -4.31 -7.46 -14.69
C ASP A 94 -3.78 -8.50 -13.70
N GLU A 95 -4.70 -9.09 -12.94
CA GLU A 95 -4.29 -9.99 -11.87
C GLU A 95 -3.65 -11.28 -12.36
N HIS A 96 -3.67 -11.55 -13.66
CA HIS A 96 -2.96 -12.72 -14.20
C HIS A 96 -1.45 -12.61 -14.01
N VAL A 97 -0.95 -11.39 -13.84
CA VAL A 97 0.49 -11.15 -13.69
C VAL A 97 1.06 -11.87 -12.46
N PHE A 98 0.22 -12.13 -11.46
CA PHE A 98 0.69 -12.80 -10.24
C PHE A 98 -0.07 -14.09 -9.93
N ALA A 99 -0.86 -14.59 -10.89
CA ALA A 99 -1.70 -15.77 -10.65
C ALA A 99 -0.88 -16.97 -10.19
N ASP A 100 0.30 -17.16 -10.79
CA ASP A 100 1.18 -18.29 -10.46
C ASP A 100 2.30 -17.92 -9.49
N ALA A 101 2.30 -16.69 -8.96
CA ALA A 101 3.36 -16.25 -8.07
C ALA A 101 3.22 -16.90 -6.70
N ALA A 102 4.36 -17.21 -6.07
CA ALA A 102 4.37 -17.74 -4.72
C ALA A 102 3.88 -16.70 -3.70
N VAL A 103 4.15 -15.43 -3.97
CA VAL A 103 3.72 -14.33 -3.12
C VAL A 103 2.72 -13.49 -3.89
N LYS A 104 1.57 -13.24 -3.29
CA LYS A 104 0.48 -12.50 -3.94
C LYS A 104 0.04 -11.34 -3.05
N PRO A 105 -0.43 -10.24 -3.66
CA PRO A 105 -1.02 -9.17 -2.87
C PRO A 105 -2.33 -9.64 -2.23
N ASP A 106 -2.72 -8.97 -1.16
CA ASP A 106 -4.01 -9.24 -0.52
C ASP A 106 -5.16 -8.71 -1.34
N ARG A 107 -4.93 -7.59 -2.04
CA ARG A 107 -5.94 -6.97 -2.91
C ARG A 107 -5.27 -6.47 -4.17
N PHE A 108 -6.04 -6.39 -5.23
CA PHE A 108 -5.60 -5.84 -6.51
C PHE A 108 -6.62 -4.81 -6.99
N LEU A 109 -6.15 -3.62 -7.37
CA LEU A 109 -7.01 -2.57 -7.92
C LEU A 109 -6.54 -2.20 -9.31
N SER A 110 -7.46 -2.19 -10.28
CA SER A 110 -7.18 -1.71 -11.63
C SER A 110 -7.34 -0.20 -11.69
N LYS A 111 -6.43 0.47 -12.39
CA LYS A 111 -6.60 1.90 -12.66
C LYS A 111 -7.47 2.08 -13.89
N PRO A 112 -8.35 3.06 -13.90
CA PRO A 112 -8.68 3.95 -12.80
C PRO A 112 -9.57 3.25 -11.78
N TYR A 113 -9.27 3.42 -10.50
CA TYR A 113 -10.11 2.87 -9.44
C TYR A 113 -10.99 3.98 -8.87
N GLN A 114 -12.07 3.56 -8.19
CA GLN A 114 -12.93 4.52 -7.51
C GLN A 114 -12.40 4.80 -6.12
N LEU A 115 -12.75 5.98 -5.58
CA LEU A 115 -12.30 6.37 -4.24
C LEU A 115 -12.64 5.32 -3.20
N GLN A 116 -13.88 4.81 -3.24
CA GLN A 116 -14.34 3.84 -2.27
C GLN A 116 -13.59 2.53 -2.36
N GLU A 117 -13.09 2.17 -3.54
CA GLU A 117 -12.31 0.95 -3.69
C GLU A 117 -11.02 1.03 -2.90
N LEU A 118 -10.30 2.14 -3.03
CA LEU A 118 -9.05 2.30 -2.31
C LEU A 118 -9.27 2.43 -0.81
N ILE A 119 -10.24 3.25 -0.41
CA ILE A 119 -10.57 3.44 1.00
C ILE A 119 -10.97 2.10 1.61
N GLY A 120 -11.85 1.36 0.93
CA GLY A 120 -12.33 0.08 1.44
C GLY A 120 -11.22 -0.94 1.60
N CYS A 121 -10.34 -1.05 0.60
CA CYS A 121 -9.21 -1.99 0.67
C CYS A 121 -8.32 -1.68 1.87
N VAL A 122 -7.92 -0.42 2.02
CA VAL A 122 -6.99 -0.05 3.08
C VAL A 122 -7.65 -0.20 4.44
N SER A 123 -8.89 0.28 4.56
CA SER A 123 -9.63 0.20 5.82
C SER A 123 -9.80 -1.25 6.27
N GLU A 124 -10.18 -2.14 5.35
CA GLU A 124 -10.38 -3.55 5.67
C GLU A 124 -9.07 -4.21 6.10
N LEU A 125 -7.98 -3.87 5.43
CA LEU A 125 -6.69 -4.49 5.73
C LEU A 125 -6.11 -3.98 7.04
N ILE A 126 -6.35 -2.72 7.40
CA ILE A 126 -5.93 -2.20 8.70
C ILE A 126 -6.68 -2.94 9.81
N ALA A 127 -7.96 -3.20 9.61
CA ALA A 127 -8.78 -3.87 10.61
C ALA A 127 -8.49 -5.37 10.70
N ALA A 128 -7.92 -5.98 9.68
CA ALA A 128 -7.62 -7.41 9.67
C ALA A 128 -6.49 -7.75 10.62
N LYS A 129 -6.63 -8.87 11.31
CA LYS A 129 -5.61 -9.32 12.25
C LYS A 129 -4.80 -10.46 11.70
#